data_5f478571cd1e6452dba10089f015f644
#
_entry.id   5f478571cd1e6452dba10089f015f644
#
_cell.length_a   1.000
_cell.length_b   1.000
_cell.length_c   1.000
_cell.angle_alpha   90.00
_cell.angle_beta   90.00
_cell.angle_gamma   90.00
#
_symmetry.space_group_name_H-M   'P 1'
#
loop_
_entity.id
_entity.type
_entity.pdbx_description
1 polymer ?
#
loop_
_entity_poly.entity_id
_entity_poly.type
_entity_poly.pdbx_seq_one_letter_code
_entity_poly.pdbx_strand_id
1 'polypeptide(L)'
;FIRDKLHLEMSEEKTLITHGHDAAKFLGYEVTIAKGEHNKKTKTGATRRVNNGKVLLYVPHDKWVKRLFSYNALKIKYDKQNGNKEVWEPVRRTRLLHLDDLEILNQYNAEIRGLYNYYRLANNVSVLNNFYYVMRYSMLKTFAGKYRTRISRIIRKYRQGKDFVVEYPKKNG
;
A
#
# COMPACT_ATOMS: atom_id res chain seq x y z
N PHE A 1 -16.16 33.57 -7.52
CA PHE A 1 -17.24 32.74 -6.95
C PHE A 1 -16.92 32.33 -5.50
N ILE A 2 -15.72 31.70 -5.24
CA ILE A 2 -15.33 31.22 -3.89
C ILE A 2 -15.22 32.40 -2.92
N ARG A 3 -14.54 33.48 -3.34
CA ARG A 3 -14.35 34.68 -2.54
C ARG A 3 -15.66 35.50 -2.40
N ASP A 4 -16.36 35.72 -3.51
CA ASP A 4 -17.49 36.64 -3.56
C ASP A 4 -18.80 36.04 -3.04
N LYS A 5 -19.03 34.72 -3.26
CA LYS A 5 -20.25 34.02 -2.83
C LYS A 5 -20.13 33.20 -1.58
N LEU A 6 -18.95 32.59 -1.33
CA LEU A 6 -18.73 31.74 -0.18
C LEU A 6 -17.95 32.42 0.93
N HIS A 7 -17.44 33.63 0.71
CA HIS A 7 -16.61 34.40 1.65
C HIS A 7 -15.42 33.58 2.19
N LEU A 8 -14.86 32.70 1.33
CA LEU A 8 -13.71 31.84 1.65
C LEU A 8 -12.49 32.36 0.90
N GLU A 9 -11.37 32.40 1.60
CA GLU A 9 -10.07 32.69 0.99
C GLU A 9 -9.43 31.41 0.45
N MET A 10 -8.98 31.45 -0.80
CA MET A 10 -8.20 30.37 -1.39
C MET A 10 -6.72 30.54 -0.97
N SER A 11 -6.11 29.45 -0.51
CA SER A 11 -4.67 29.44 -0.29
C SER A 11 -3.96 29.42 -1.65
N GLU A 12 -3.24 30.47 -1.98
CA GLU A 12 -2.47 30.59 -3.22
C GLU A 12 -1.43 29.48 -3.36
N GLU A 13 -0.77 29.11 -2.25
CA GLU A 13 0.21 28.03 -2.21
C GLU A 13 -0.38 26.63 -2.53
N LYS A 14 -1.68 26.45 -2.28
CA LYS A 14 -2.36 25.16 -2.48
C LYS A 14 -3.22 25.14 -3.74
N THR A 15 -3.39 26.27 -4.40
CA THR A 15 -4.19 26.40 -5.62
C THR A 15 -3.27 26.43 -6.82
N LEU A 16 -3.12 25.27 -7.47
CA LEU A 16 -2.24 25.10 -8.63
C LEU A 16 -3.07 24.82 -9.87
N ILE A 17 -2.75 25.50 -10.97
CA ILE A 17 -3.22 25.14 -12.29
C ILE A 17 -2.21 24.16 -12.88
N THR A 18 -2.61 22.90 -13.02
CA THR A 18 -1.74 21.82 -13.50
C THR A 18 -2.21 21.40 -14.89
N HIS A 19 -1.26 21.17 -15.80
CA HIS A 19 -1.59 20.61 -17.12
C HIS A 19 -2.22 19.22 -16.94
N GLY A 20 -3.28 18.89 -17.71
CA GLY A 20 -4.08 17.68 -17.49
C GLY A 20 -3.32 16.36 -17.59
N HIS A 21 -2.12 16.35 -18.20
CA HIS A 21 -1.25 15.17 -18.28
C HIS A 21 -0.22 15.11 -17.13
N ASP A 22 -0.09 16.17 -16.38
CA ASP A 22 0.75 16.20 -15.19
C ASP A 22 -0.05 15.69 -13.99
N ALA A 23 0.65 15.06 -13.04
CA ALA A 23 0.00 14.48 -11.88
C ALA A 23 -0.41 15.56 -10.87
N ALA A 24 -1.71 15.81 -10.74
CA ALA A 24 -2.27 16.66 -9.70
C ALA A 24 -2.55 15.83 -8.44
N LYS A 25 -2.20 16.36 -7.27
CA LYS A 25 -2.48 15.69 -5.98
C LYS A 25 -3.90 16.03 -5.52
N PHE A 26 -4.75 15.03 -5.37
CA PHE A 26 -6.11 15.19 -4.88
C PHE A 26 -6.50 14.05 -3.94
N LEU A 27 -6.92 14.39 -2.71
CA LEU A 27 -7.33 13.43 -1.68
C LEU A 27 -6.34 12.26 -1.51
N GLY A 28 -5.06 12.55 -1.55
CA GLY A 28 -4.01 11.53 -1.40
C GLY A 28 -3.73 10.67 -2.63
N TYR A 29 -4.48 10.84 -3.72
CA TYR A 29 -4.20 10.27 -5.03
C TYR A 29 -3.38 11.22 -5.90
N GLU A 30 -2.73 10.68 -6.90
CA GLU A 30 -2.26 11.40 -8.06
C GLU A 30 -3.28 11.23 -9.19
N VAL A 31 -3.80 12.35 -9.69
CA VAL A 31 -4.83 12.40 -10.72
C VAL A 31 -4.22 12.92 -12.01
N THR A 32 -4.42 12.20 -13.09
CA THR A 32 -3.94 12.61 -14.42
C THR A 32 -4.99 12.28 -15.49
N ILE A 33 -4.83 12.84 -16.67
CA ILE A 33 -5.65 12.51 -17.84
C ILE A 33 -4.85 11.58 -18.74
N ALA A 34 -5.46 10.44 -19.12
CA ALA A 34 -4.82 9.49 -20.01
C ALA A 34 -4.44 10.14 -21.35
N LYS A 35 -3.17 10.00 -21.72
CA LYS A 35 -2.60 10.42 -23.00
C LYS A 35 -2.45 9.18 -23.87
N GLY A 36 -3.20 9.07 -24.96
CA GLY A 36 -3.06 7.94 -25.84
C GLY A 36 -3.68 8.21 -27.20
N GLU A 37 -2.84 8.35 -28.19
CA GLU A 37 -3.23 8.41 -29.60
C GLU A 37 -3.16 7.03 -30.27
N HIS A 38 -2.89 5.97 -29.49
CA HIS A 38 -2.69 4.64 -30.06
C HIS A 38 -4.00 3.85 -30.12
N ASN A 39 -4.29 3.32 -31.30
CA ASN A 39 -5.35 2.36 -31.48
C ASN A 39 -4.87 0.95 -31.07
N LYS A 40 -5.57 0.28 -30.19
CA LYS A 40 -5.31 -1.14 -29.87
C LYS A 40 -6.15 -2.02 -30.78
N LYS A 41 -5.54 -3.04 -31.36
CA LYS A 41 -6.27 -4.13 -32.04
C LYS A 41 -6.86 -5.08 -31.01
N THR A 42 -8.13 -5.41 -31.15
CA THR A 42 -8.78 -6.46 -30.35
C THR A 42 -8.31 -7.84 -30.86
N LYS A 43 -8.60 -8.89 -30.09
CA LYS A 43 -8.33 -10.28 -30.51
C LYS A 43 -9.03 -10.65 -31.85
N THR A 44 -10.10 -9.96 -32.19
CA THR A 44 -10.87 -10.12 -33.44
C THR A 44 -10.39 -9.24 -34.58
N GLY A 45 -9.25 -8.51 -34.42
CA GLY A 45 -8.68 -7.62 -35.44
C GLY A 45 -9.32 -6.22 -35.54
N ALA A 46 -10.43 -5.98 -34.85
CA ALA A 46 -11.09 -4.67 -34.84
C ALA A 46 -10.22 -3.63 -34.08
N THR A 47 -10.19 -2.42 -34.62
CA THR A 47 -9.45 -1.30 -34.01
C THR A 47 -10.30 -0.64 -32.93
N ARG A 48 -9.77 -0.60 -31.70
CA ARG A 48 -10.42 0.07 -30.56
C ARG A 48 -9.63 1.30 -30.15
N ARG A 49 -10.31 2.43 -29.99
CA ARG A 49 -9.70 3.64 -29.41
C ARG A 49 -9.18 3.34 -28.01
N VAL A 50 -7.98 3.79 -27.72
CA VAL A 50 -7.44 3.80 -26.35
C VAL A 50 -8.14 4.93 -25.57
N ASN A 51 -8.20 4.78 -24.24
CA ASN A 51 -8.85 5.69 -23.31
C ASN A 51 -8.23 7.10 -23.29
N ASN A 52 -8.31 7.83 -24.39
CA ASN A 52 -7.85 9.20 -24.48
C ASN A 52 -8.82 10.10 -23.71
N GLY A 53 -8.30 11.02 -22.89
CA GLY A 53 -9.10 11.93 -22.08
C GLY A 53 -9.75 11.28 -20.84
N LYS A 54 -9.49 10.01 -20.55
CA LYS A 54 -9.96 9.35 -19.31
C LYS A 54 -9.16 9.85 -18.11
N VAL A 55 -9.86 10.22 -17.04
CA VAL A 55 -9.23 10.51 -15.75
C VAL A 55 -8.70 9.22 -15.13
N LEU A 56 -7.43 9.25 -14.72
CA LEU A 56 -6.72 8.15 -14.08
C LEU A 56 -6.34 8.56 -12.67
N LEU A 57 -6.53 7.63 -11.73
CA LEU A 57 -6.14 7.77 -10.34
C LEU A 57 -4.97 6.87 -10.04
N TYR A 58 -3.93 7.39 -9.42
CA TYR A 58 -2.75 6.61 -9.05
C TYR A 58 -2.47 6.69 -7.55
N VAL A 59 -1.94 5.61 -7.01
CA VAL A 59 -1.39 5.55 -5.66
C VAL A 59 0.00 6.17 -5.69
N PRO A 60 0.25 7.29 -4.97
CA PRO A 60 1.58 7.88 -4.90
C PRO A 60 2.55 6.94 -4.18
N HIS A 61 3.75 6.75 -4.75
CA HIS A 61 4.75 5.86 -4.18
C HIS A 61 5.16 6.25 -2.77
N ASP A 62 5.37 7.54 -2.51
CA ASP A 62 5.78 8.08 -1.21
C ASP A 62 4.76 7.78 -0.10
N LYS A 63 3.46 7.74 -0.43
CA LYS A 63 2.38 7.56 0.57
C LYS A 63 2.41 6.18 1.22
N TRP A 64 2.46 5.11 0.43
CA TRP A 64 2.46 3.78 1.01
C TRP A 64 3.83 3.40 1.61
N VAL A 65 4.94 3.94 1.07
CA VAL A 65 6.27 3.77 1.66
C VAL A 65 6.37 4.47 3.01
N LYS A 66 5.92 5.73 3.12
CA LYS A 66 5.85 6.45 4.40
C LYS A 66 5.02 5.72 5.44
N ARG A 67 3.94 5.03 5.02
CA ARG A 67 3.14 4.19 5.93
C ARG A 67 3.96 3.02 6.48
N LEU A 68 4.76 2.33 5.67
CA LEU A 68 5.62 1.25 6.15
C LEU A 68 6.62 1.73 7.21
N PHE A 69 7.19 2.92 7.01
CA PHE A 69 8.08 3.52 8.01
C PHE A 69 7.32 3.93 9.29
N SER A 70 6.15 4.55 9.16
CA SER A 70 5.34 4.95 10.33
C SER A 70 4.90 3.75 11.17
N TYR A 71 4.70 2.59 10.54
CA TYR A 71 4.40 1.34 11.23
C TYR A 71 5.65 0.63 11.79
N ASN A 72 6.85 1.16 11.52
CA ASN A 72 8.12 0.49 11.83
C ASN A 72 8.18 -0.95 11.25
N ALA A 73 7.65 -1.12 10.04
CA ALA A 73 7.59 -2.41 9.35
C ALA A 73 8.71 -2.59 8.31
N LEU A 74 9.37 -1.50 7.92
CA LEU A 74 10.39 -1.46 6.87
C LEU A 74 11.66 -0.76 7.37
N LYS A 75 12.81 -1.31 6.97
CA LYS A 75 14.13 -0.68 7.02
C LYS A 75 14.76 -0.75 5.62
N ILE A 76 15.34 0.35 5.16
CA ILE A 76 16.11 0.37 3.92
C ILE A 76 17.58 0.21 4.26
N LYS A 77 18.25 -0.71 3.59
CA LYS A 77 19.70 -0.89 3.57
C LYS A 77 20.23 -0.61 2.19
N TYR A 78 21.47 -0.21 2.10
CA TYR A 78 22.16 0.00 0.83
C TYR A 78 23.22 -1.08 0.65
N ASP A 79 23.11 -1.83 -0.45
CA ASP A 79 24.07 -2.86 -0.79
C ASP A 79 25.29 -2.21 -1.47
N LYS A 80 26.35 -2.08 -0.73
CA LYS A 80 27.62 -1.46 -1.21
C LYS A 80 28.31 -2.29 -2.30
N GLN A 81 28.09 -3.61 -2.32
CA GLN A 81 28.69 -4.51 -3.29
C GLN A 81 28.02 -4.40 -4.67
N ASN A 82 26.75 -3.99 -4.71
CA ASN A 82 25.95 -3.84 -5.93
C ASN A 82 25.63 -2.36 -6.24
N GLY A 83 26.60 -1.48 -6.09
CA GLY A 83 26.45 -0.07 -6.49
C GLY A 83 25.49 0.74 -5.63
N ASN A 84 25.46 0.51 -4.31
CA ASN A 84 24.56 1.16 -3.36
C ASN A 84 23.07 0.98 -3.67
N LYS A 85 22.70 -0.17 -4.23
CA LYS A 85 21.30 -0.49 -4.51
C LYS A 85 20.49 -0.57 -3.22
N GLU A 86 19.30 0.02 -3.23
CA GLU A 86 18.37 -0.07 -2.12
C GLU A 86 17.86 -1.50 -1.92
N VAL A 87 18.01 -2.02 -0.72
CA VAL A 87 17.47 -3.32 -0.29
C VAL A 87 16.43 -3.08 0.79
N TRP A 88 15.21 -3.44 0.51
CA TRP A 88 14.08 -3.32 1.42
C TRP A 88 14.02 -4.50 2.36
N GLU A 89 14.22 -4.23 3.64
CA GLU A 89 14.18 -5.24 4.67
C GLU A 89 12.93 -5.07 5.54
N PRO A 90 11.94 -5.99 5.46
CA PRO A 90 10.86 -6.03 6.43
C PRO A 90 11.41 -6.27 7.84
N VAL A 91 10.98 -5.53 8.84
CA VAL A 91 11.44 -5.67 10.23
C VAL A 91 10.31 -6.05 11.17
N ARG A 92 10.66 -6.66 12.30
CA ARG A 92 9.70 -6.97 13.36
C ARG A 92 9.24 -5.69 14.06
N ARG A 93 7.99 -5.62 14.44
CA ARG A 93 7.42 -4.51 15.20
C ARG A 93 7.50 -4.83 16.70
N THR A 94 8.55 -4.37 17.34
CA THR A 94 8.84 -4.68 18.76
C THR A 94 7.72 -4.30 19.70
N ARG A 95 7.04 -3.19 19.43
CA ARG A 95 5.91 -2.72 20.26
C ARG A 95 4.71 -3.66 20.29
N LEU A 96 4.60 -4.62 19.35
CA LEU A 96 3.51 -5.59 19.29
C LEU A 96 3.84 -6.92 19.96
N LEU A 97 5.07 -7.13 20.41
CA LEU A 97 5.52 -8.43 20.95
C LEU A 97 4.79 -8.87 22.22
N HIS A 98 4.26 -7.93 22.99
CA HIS A 98 3.52 -8.19 24.24
C HIS A 98 2.03 -8.42 24.04
N LEU A 99 1.51 -8.15 22.83
CA LEU A 99 0.10 -8.35 22.50
C LEU A 99 -0.21 -9.83 22.24
N ASP A 100 -1.49 -10.19 22.35
CA ASP A 100 -1.97 -11.52 21.97
C ASP A 100 -1.82 -11.76 20.45
N ASP A 101 -1.78 -13.03 20.07
CA ASP A 101 -1.60 -13.41 18.67
C ASP A 101 -2.72 -12.89 17.78
N LEU A 102 -3.95 -12.93 18.30
CA LEU A 102 -5.12 -12.41 17.60
C LEU A 102 -5.04 -10.88 17.42
N GLU A 103 -4.59 -10.18 18.45
CA GLU A 103 -4.41 -8.72 18.39
C GLU A 103 -3.32 -8.33 17.39
N ILE A 104 -2.18 -9.05 17.39
CA ILE A 104 -1.12 -8.85 16.41
C ILE A 104 -1.67 -9.04 14.99
N LEU A 105 -2.36 -10.15 14.73
CA LEU A 105 -2.93 -10.45 13.42
C LEU A 105 -3.96 -9.40 12.99
N ASN A 106 -4.85 -9.01 13.89
CA ASN A 106 -5.88 -8.01 13.63
C ASN A 106 -5.28 -6.64 13.31
N GLN A 107 -4.23 -6.23 14.02
CA GLN A 107 -3.55 -4.97 13.77
C GLN A 107 -2.95 -4.92 12.34
N TYR A 108 -2.24 -5.97 11.93
CA TYR A 108 -1.69 -6.07 10.57
C TYR A 108 -2.80 -6.11 9.51
N ASN A 109 -3.85 -6.88 9.74
CA ASN A 109 -4.98 -6.99 8.81
C ASN A 109 -5.75 -5.67 8.68
N ALA A 110 -5.95 -4.94 9.77
CA ALA A 110 -6.61 -3.64 9.76
C ALA A 110 -5.81 -2.61 8.95
N GLU A 111 -4.49 -2.55 9.16
CA GLU A 111 -3.60 -1.64 8.45
C GLU A 111 -3.51 -1.96 6.95
N ILE A 112 -3.43 -3.24 6.58
CA ILE A 112 -3.39 -3.69 5.17
C ILE A 112 -4.73 -3.39 4.48
N ARG A 113 -5.85 -3.79 5.11
CA ARG A 113 -7.20 -3.57 4.54
C ARG A 113 -7.54 -2.09 4.46
N GLY A 114 -7.15 -1.30 5.47
CA GLY A 114 -7.39 0.14 5.49
C GLY A 114 -6.73 0.84 4.31
N LEU A 115 -5.45 0.54 4.05
CA LEU A 115 -4.75 1.13 2.91
C LEU A 115 -5.33 0.66 1.56
N TYR A 116 -5.61 -0.64 1.43
CA TYR A 116 -6.21 -1.19 0.22
C TYR A 116 -7.59 -0.58 -0.06
N ASN A 117 -8.47 -0.52 0.94
CA ASN A 117 -9.81 0.04 0.79
C ASN A 117 -9.78 1.51 0.39
N TYR A 118 -8.81 2.27 0.91
CA TYR A 118 -8.62 3.67 0.53
C TYR A 118 -8.22 3.82 -0.94
N TYR A 119 -7.29 2.98 -1.43
CA TYR A 119 -6.73 3.09 -2.78
C TYR A 119 -7.32 2.10 -3.80
N ARG A 120 -8.36 1.36 -3.48
CA ARG A 120 -8.93 0.33 -4.37
C ARG A 120 -9.42 0.83 -5.73
N LEU A 121 -9.70 2.12 -5.83
CA LEU A 121 -10.14 2.76 -7.08
C LEU A 121 -8.97 3.19 -7.98
N ALA A 122 -7.74 3.08 -7.51
CA ALA A 122 -6.57 3.47 -8.28
C ALA A 122 -6.31 2.51 -9.45
N ASN A 123 -5.91 3.07 -10.58
CA ASN A 123 -5.55 2.31 -11.77
C ASN A 123 -4.30 1.44 -11.57
N ASN A 124 -3.40 1.86 -10.69
CA ASN A 124 -2.18 1.13 -10.31
C ASN A 124 -2.27 0.45 -8.95
N VAL A 125 -3.47 0.07 -8.49
CA VAL A 125 -3.67 -0.55 -7.17
C VAL A 125 -2.76 -1.75 -6.91
N SER A 126 -2.29 -2.42 -7.96
CA SER A 126 -1.34 -3.55 -7.90
C SER A 126 -0.01 -3.19 -7.21
N VAL A 127 0.38 -1.91 -7.15
CA VAL A 127 1.60 -1.49 -6.41
C VAL A 127 1.49 -1.79 -4.92
N LEU A 128 0.26 -1.89 -4.39
CA LEU A 128 0.02 -2.27 -3.00
C LEU A 128 0.38 -3.73 -2.69
N ASN A 129 0.64 -4.57 -3.69
CA ASN A 129 1.19 -5.91 -3.47
C ASN A 129 2.58 -5.83 -2.80
N ASN A 130 3.38 -4.80 -3.12
CA ASN A 130 4.66 -4.57 -2.47
C ASN A 130 4.48 -4.18 -1.00
N PHE A 131 3.49 -3.33 -0.71
CA PHE A 131 3.11 -2.99 0.67
C PHE A 131 2.67 -4.23 1.44
N TYR A 132 1.78 -5.04 0.86
CA TYR A 132 1.31 -6.29 1.45
C TYR A 132 2.48 -7.26 1.72
N TYR A 133 3.40 -7.41 0.78
CA TYR A 133 4.58 -8.27 0.94
C TYR A 133 5.41 -7.85 2.16
N VAL A 134 5.75 -6.56 2.28
CA VAL A 134 6.53 -6.04 3.41
C VAL A 134 5.78 -6.26 4.72
N MET A 135 4.50 -5.92 4.78
CA MET A 135 3.65 -6.09 5.98
C MET A 135 3.54 -7.55 6.40
N ARG A 136 3.34 -8.47 5.45
CA ARG A 136 3.28 -9.90 5.71
C ARG A 136 4.59 -10.43 6.31
N TYR A 137 5.74 -10.06 5.73
CA TYR A 137 7.03 -10.50 6.27
C TYR A 137 7.36 -9.84 7.60
N SER A 138 6.99 -8.59 7.81
CA SER A 138 7.08 -7.90 9.10
C SER A 138 6.25 -8.62 10.17
N MET A 139 5.02 -9.04 9.83
CA MET A 139 4.17 -9.84 10.73
C MET A 139 4.85 -11.16 11.10
N LEU A 140 5.33 -11.92 10.14
CA LEU A 140 6.02 -13.19 10.39
C LEU A 140 7.27 -13.00 11.27
N LYS A 141 8.05 -11.94 11.04
CA LYS A 141 9.20 -11.57 11.88
C LYS A 141 8.76 -11.15 13.30
N THR A 142 7.59 -10.50 13.44
CA THR A 142 7.03 -10.14 14.74
C THR A 142 6.64 -11.37 15.54
N PHE A 143 5.93 -12.32 14.94
CA PHE A 143 5.62 -13.61 15.58
C PHE A 143 6.89 -14.41 15.91
N ALA A 144 7.84 -14.46 14.98
CA ALA A 144 9.13 -15.13 15.21
C ALA A 144 9.90 -14.51 16.39
N GLY A 145 9.86 -13.17 16.51
CA GLY A 145 10.43 -12.46 17.64
C GLY A 145 9.72 -12.71 18.96
N LYS A 146 8.38 -12.73 18.96
CA LYS A 146 7.57 -13.06 20.14
C LYS A 146 7.87 -14.45 20.71
N TYR A 147 7.95 -15.44 19.83
CA TYR A 147 8.19 -16.84 20.23
C TYR A 147 9.68 -17.23 20.21
N ARG A 148 10.59 -16.27 20.00
CA ARG A 148 12.04 -16.52 19.92
C ARG A 148 12.40 -17.69 19.01
N THR A 149 11.76 -17.74 17.82
CA THR A 149 11.89 -18.86 16.88
C THR A 149 12.11 -18.37 15.44
N ARG A 150 12.29 -19.31 14.50
CA ARG A 150 12.48 -19.00 13.07
C ARG A 150 11.12 -18.80 12.38
N ILE A 151 11.07 -17.96 11.35
CA ILE A 151 9.88 -17.71 10.52
C ILE A 151 9.29 -19.01 9.97
N SER A 152 10.12 -19.97 9.56
CA SER A 152 9.66 -21.27 9.05
C SER A 152 8.81 -22.05 10.05
N ARG A 153 9.14 -21.98 11.36
CA ARG A 153 8.32 -22.60 12.42
C ARG A 153 7.00 -21.87 12.61
N ILE A 154 6.99 -20.54 12.53
CA ILE A 154 5.76 -19.74 12.60
C ILE A 154 4.84 -20.08 11.44
N ILE A 155 5.36 -20.13 10.20
CA ILE A 155 4.57 -20.53 9.03
C ILE A 155 3.97 -21.91 9.22
N ARG A 156 4.75 -22.88 9.70
CA ARG A 156 4.26 -24.25 9.93
C ARG A 156 3.16 -24.31 10.99
N LYS A 157 3.28 -23.49 12.06
CA LYS A 157 2.31 -23.46 13.16
C LYS A 157 0.95 -22.86 12.74
N TYR A 158 0.99 -21.76 12.00
CA TYR A 158 -0.21 -20.93 11.73
C TYR A 158 -0.76 -21.06 10.32
N ARG A 159 -0.09 -21.80 9.42
CA ARG A 159 -0.56 -21.96 8.04
C ARG A 159 -1.62 -23.05 7.97
N GLN A 160 -2.80 -22.68 7.47
CA GLN A 160 -3.86 -23.60 7.08
C GLN A 160 -4.16 -23.36 5.57
N GLY A 161 -3.75 -24.30 4.74
CA GLY A 161 -3.82 -24.14 3.28
C GLY A 161 -2.98 -22.95 2.78
N LYS A 162 -3.63 -21.93 2.25
CA LYS A 162 -3.00 -20.67 1.77
C LYS A 162 -3.00 -19.57 2.83
N ASP A 163 -3.79 -19.71 3.88
CA ASP A 163 -4.06 -18.67 4.86
C ASP A 163 -3.17 -18.79 6.10
N PHE A 164 -3.02 -17.69 6.80
CA PHE A 164 -2.41 -17.60 8.12
C PHE A 164 -3.52 -17.48 9.14
N VAL A 165 -3.71 -18.51 9.99
CA VAL A 165 -4.83 -18.64 10.91
C VAL A 165 -4.34 -18.66 12.33
N VAL A 166 -4.95 -17.85 13.18
CA VAL A 166 -4.79 -17.87 14.64
C VAL A 166 -6.08 -18.40 15.24
N GLU A 167 -6.00 -19.55 15.91
CA GLU A 167 -7.12 -20.12 16.64
C GLU A 167 -7.20 -19.49 18.02
N TYR A 168 -8.40 -19.11 18.41
CA TYR A 168 -8.67 -18.52 19.71
C TYR A 168 -9.79 -19.28 20.40
N PRO A 169 -9.54 -19.89 21.58
CA PRO A 169 -10.60 -20.56 22.32
C PRO A 169 -11.64 -19.51 22.78
N LYS A 170 -12.88 -19.73 22.42
CA LYS A 170 -13.99 -18.95 23.01
C LYS A 170 -14.03 -19.19 24.52
N LYS A 171 -14.08 -18.11 25.27
CA LYS A 171 -14.17 -18.15 26.74
C LYS A 171 -15.51 -18.68 27.28
N ASN A 172 -16.44 -19.09 26.42
CA ASN A 172 -17.70 -19.72 26.79
C ASN A 172 -17.94 -20.88 25.83
N GLY A 173 -17.66 -22.09 26.27
CA GLY A 173 -18.27 -23.30 25.78
C GLY A 173 -19.70 -23.36 26.29
#